data_d48752c58f280978cc9414538dc637a0
#
_entry.id   d48752c58f280978cc9414538dc637a0
#
_cell.length_a   1.000
_cell.length_b   1.000
_cell.length_c   1.000
_cell.angle_alpha   90.00
_cell.angle_beta   90.00
_cell.angle_gamma   90.00
#
_symmetry.space_group_name_H-M   'P 1'
#
loop_
_entity.id
_entity.type
_entity.pdbx_description
1 polymer ?
#
loop_
_entity_poly.entity_id
_entity_poly.type
_entity_poly.pdbx_seq_one_letter_code
_entity_poly.pdbx_strand_id
1 'polypeptide(L)'
;MSTTAQKPEPIGVDDDLGQLDEQIAALKALARLDDVPEGRAYDFGIRWGAALAGRFRRLVHYSCLGVLGEADEQRFQSLCDDLRSVSELIERFDLARPRFTDTPSHPTLR
;
A
#
# COMPACT_ATOMS: atom_id res chain seq x y z
N MET A 1 -14.47 30.88 18.75
CA MET A 1 -14.34 30.39 18.50
C MET A 1 -14.38 29.77 18.07
N SER A 2 -14.21 29.44 18.02
CA SER A 2 -14.13 28.64 17.64
C SER A 2 -13.92 27.98 17.36
N THR A 3 -13.80 27.57 17.41
CA THR A 3 -13.51 26.69 17.19
C THR A 3 -13.46 26.00 16.90
N THR A 4 -13.35 25.89 16.92
CA THR A 4 -13.23 25.11 16.60
C THR A 4 -13.37 24.33 16.29
N ALA A 5 -13.80 24.11 16.36
CA ALA A 5 -14.01 23.19 16.21
C ALA A 5 -13.70 22.54 15.59
N GLN A 6 -13.55 22.22 15.75
CA GLN A 6 -13.15 21.57 15.02
C GLN A 6 -13.29 20.33 14.95
N LYS A 7 -13.92 20.10 14.30
CA LYS A 7 -13.82 18.76 13.97
C LYS A 7 -12.42 18.44 13.60
N PRO A 8 -11.86 17.32 14.04
CA PRO A 8 -10.52 16.97 13.61
C PRO A 8 -10.50 16.88 12.10
N GLU A 9 -9.44 17.35 11.52
CA GLU A 9 -9.28 17.19 10.11
C GLU A 9 -9.17 15.73 9.76
N PRO A 10 -9.76 15.34 8.64
CA PRO A 10 -9.53 13.96 8.19
C PRO A 10 -8.05 13.75 7.97
N ILE A 11 -7.59 12.57 8.25
CA ILE A 11 -6.22 12.22 7.99
C ILE A 11 -6.00 12.23 6.49
N GLY A 12 -5.00 12.98 6.03
CA GLY A 12 -4.73 13.11 4.61
C GLY A 12 -4.06 11.88 4.07
N VAL A 13 -4.80 11.08 3.35
CA VAL A 13 -4.27 9.83 2.79
C VAL A 13 -4.28 9.83 1.27
N ASP A 14 -4.70 10.93 0.64
CA ASP A 14 -4.73 10.98 -0.83
C ASP A 14 -3.37 10.72 -1.43
N ASP A 15 -2.34 11.30 -0.85
CA ASP A 15 -0.99 11.12 -1.36
C ASP A 15 -0.55 9.67 -1.22
N ASP A 16 -0.82 9.07 -0.07
CA ASP A 16 -0.44 7.68 0.16
C ASP A 16 -1.16 6.76 -0.82
N LEU A 17 -2.46 6.96 -0.99
CA LEU A 17 -3.24 6.13 -1.91
C LEU A 17 -2.76 6.32 -3.34
N GLY A 18 -2.51 7.56 -3.75
CA GLY A 18 -2.05 7.83 -5.10
C GLY A 18 -0.70 7.23 -5.38
N GLN A 19 0.23 7.32 -4.42
CA GLN A 19 1.56 6.75 -4.61
C GLN A 19 1.51 5.23 -4.72
N LEU A 20 0.66 4.60 -3.94
CA LEU A 20 0.52 3.15 -4.01
C LEU A 20 -0.14 2.71 -5.30
N ASP A 21 -1.15 3.46 -5.77
CA ASP A 21 -1.74 3.18 -7.07
C ASP A 21 -0.69 3.28 -8.18
N GLU A 22 0.19 4.27 -8.10
CA GLU A 22 1.26 4.42 -9.07
C GLU A 22 2.21 3.25 -9.04
N GLN A 23 2.52 2.74 -7.84
CA GLN A 23 3.41 1.59 -7.73
C GLN A 23 2.78 0.35 -8.35
N ILE A 24 1.49 0.16 -8.14
CA ILE A 24 0.80 -0.98 -8.74
C ILE A 24 0.78 -0.86 -10.26
N ALA A 25 0.51 0.34 -10.77
CA ALA A 25 0.53 0.57 -12.21
C ALA A 25 1.92 0.34 -12.78
N ALA A 26 2.94 0.78 -12.07
CA ALA A 26 4.33 0.58 -12.50
C ALA A 26 4.70 -0.91 -12.53
N LEU A 27 4.21 -1.67 -11.55
CA LEU A 27 4.45 -3.11 -11.54
C LEU A 27 3.81 -3.78 -12.76
N LYS A 28 2.59 -3.40 -13.07
CA LYS A 28 1.91 -3.96 -14.24
C LYS A 28 2.64 -3.60 -15.52
N ALA A 29 3.15 -2.38 -15.61
CA ALA A 29 3.91 -1.94 -16.77
C ALA A 29 5.22 -2.73 -16.89
N LEU A 30 5.89 -2.94 -15.78
CA LEU A 30 7.12 -3.71 -15.76
C LEU A 30 6.88 -5.13 -16.24
N ALA A 31 5.75 -5.70 -15.84
CA ALA A 31 5.40 -7.08 -16.18
C ALA A 31 5.11 -7.25 -17.67
N ARG A 32 4.82 -6.16 -18.37
CA ARG A 32 4.55 -6.23 -19.82
C ARG A 32 5.81 -6.27 -20.65
N LEU A 33 6.95 -5.96 -20.05
CA LEU A 33 8.21 -5.99 -20.78
C LEU A 33 8.61 -7.43 -21.03
N ASP A 34 9.08 -7.71 -22.27
CA ASP A 34 9.54 -9.05 -22.59
C ASP A 34 10.81 -9.38 -21.83
N ASP A 35 11.66 -8.38 -21.65
CA ASP A 35 12.95 -8.57 -21.02
C ASP A 35 13.18 -7.42 -20.06
N VAL A 36 13.17 -7.71 -18.76
CA VAL A 36 13.31 -6.69 -17.73
C VAL A 36 14.77 -6.67 -17.30
N PRO A 37 15.47 -5.54 -17.51
CA PRO A 37 16.85 -5.45 -17.03
C PRO A 37 16.90 -5.68 -15.53
N GLU A 38 17.89 -6.40 -15.08
CA GLU A 38 18.00 -6.80 -13.69
C GLU A 38 18.07 -5.58 -12.77
N GLY A 39 18.85 -4.57 -13.17
CA GLY A 39 18.97 -3.37 -12.35
C GLY A 39 17.65 -2.63 -12.21
N ARG A 40 16.84 -2.64 -13.27
CA ARG A 40 15.54 -1.96 -13.22
C ARG A 40 14.59 -2.67 -12.28
N ALA A 41 14.59 -4.01 -12.32
CA ALA A 41 13.75 -4.76 -11.40
C ALA A 41 14.18 -4.56 -9.96
N TYR A 42 15.49 -4.50 -9.74
CA TYR A 42 16.03 -4.26 -8.40
C TYR A 42 15.62 -2.89 -7.87
N ASP A 43 15.80 -1.86 -8.69
CA ASP A 43 15.43 -0.50 -8.28
C ASP A 43 13.94 -0.40 -7.99
N PHE A 44 13.13 -1.03 -8.83
CA PHE A 44 11.69 -1.04 -8.58
C PHE A 44 11.38 -1.73 -7.26
N GLY A 45 12.04 -2.85 -6.98
CA GLY A 45 11.82 -3.58 -5.74
C GLY A 45 12.10 -2.76 -4.50
N ILE A 46 13.13 -1.91 -4.55
CA ILE A 46 13.45 -1.05 -3.43
C ILE A 46 12.32 -0.03 -3.20
N ARG A 47 11.85 0.60 -4.27
CA ARG A 47 10.76 1.57 -4.16
C ARG A 47 9.46 0.91 -3.71
N TRP A 48 9.19 -0.27 -4.24
CA TRP A 48 8.00 -1.03 -3.86
C TRP A 48 8.04 -1.36 -2.37
N GLY A 49 9.17 -1.89 -1.90
CA GLY A 49 9.31 -2.25 -0.51
C GLY A 49 9.15 -1.06 0.42
N ALA A 50 9.74 0.07 0.03
CA ALA A 50 9.63 1.28 0.84
C ALA A 50 8.18 1.77 0.91
N ALA A 51 7.46 1.71 -0.20
CA ALA A 51 6.07 2.15 -0.24
C ALA A 51 5.21 1.27 0.66
N LEU A 52 5.43 -0.04 0.64
CA LEU A 52 4.67 -0.94 1.49
C LEU A 52 5.01 -0.75 2.96
N ALA A 53 6.29 -0.64 3.27
CA ALA A 53 6.72 -0.52 4.66
C ALA A 53 6.28 0.81 5.29
N GLY A 54 6.17 1.85 4.49
CA GLY A 54 5.77 3.15 4.99
C GLY A 54 4.30 3.46 4.74
N ARG A 55 3.97 3.75 3.48
CA ARG A 55 2.64 4.26 3.15
C ARG A 55 1.54 3.24 3.35
N PHE A 56 1.74 2.03 2.85
CA PHE A 56 0.69 1.03 2.96
C PHE A 56 0.47 0.62 4.41
N ARG A 57 1.54 0.45 5.15
CA ARG A 57 1.43 0.07 6.55
C ARG A 57 0.67 1.13 7.35
N ARG A 58 0.91 2.40 7.04
CA ARG A 58 0.20 3.49 7.71
C ARG A 58 -1.30 3.42 7.41
N LEU A 59 -1.66 3.15 6.14
CA LEU A 59 -3.06 3.02 5.78
C LEU A 59 -3.73 1.86 6.49
N VAL A 60 -3.05 0.73 6.59
CA VAL A 60 -3.58 -0.41 7.33
C VAL A 60 -3.85 -0.04 8.77
N HIS A 61 -2.90 0.67 9.37
CA HIS A 61 -3.05 1.11 10.75
C HIS A 61 -4.27 2.03 10.93
N TYR A 62 -4.39 3.01 10.05
CA TYR A 62 -5.52 3.95 10.13
C TYR A 62 -6.85 3.24 9.90
N SER A 63 -6.88 2.30 8.96
CA SER A 63 -8.08 1.53 8.70
C SER A 63 -8.46 0.71 9.93
N CYS A 64 -7.49 0.08 10.57
CA CYS A 64 -7.74 -0.70 11.78
C CYS A 64 -8.27 0.16 12.91
N LEU A 65 -7.81 1.41 13.00
CA LEU A 65 -8.29 2.32 14.02
C LEU A 65 -9.67 2.92 13.69
N GLY A 66 -10.14 2.74 12.46
CA GLY A 66 -11.42 3.28 12.05
C GLY A 66 -11.41 4.77 11.86
N VAL A 67 -10.25 5.36 11.54
CA VAL A 67 -10.12 6.81 11.42
C VAL A 67 -10.14 7.30 9.98
N LEU A 68 -10.27 6.41 9.00
CA LEU A 68 -10.43 6.83 7.62
C LEU A 68 -11.89 7.23 7.38
N GLY A 69 -12.09 8.28 6.59
CA GLY A 69 -13.43 8.62 6.16
C GLY A 69 -13.98 7.52 5.26
N GLU A 70 -15.29 7.53 5.07
CA GLU A 70 -15.95 6.45 4.33
C GLU A 70 -15.39 6.32 2.92
N ALA A 71 -15.21 7.44 2.22
CA ALA A 71 -14.69 7.40 0.85
C ALA A 71 -13.26 6.88 0.83
N ASP A 72 -12.44 7.30 1.79
CA ASP A 72 -11.06 6.87 1.85
C ASP A 72 -10.96 5.40 2.23
N GLU A 73 -11.84 4.93 3.10
CA GLU A 73 -11.87 3.53 3.44
C GLU A 73 -12.19 2.68 2.21
N GLN A 74 -13.15 3.13 1.39
CA GLN A 74 -13.48 2.41 0.17
C GLN A 74 -12.32 2.39 -0.81
N ARG A 75 -11.64 3.54 -0.94
CA ARG A 75 -10.45 3.60 -1.80
C ARG A 75 -9.37 2.66 -1.30
N PHE A 76 -9.18 2.60 0.01
CA PHE A 76 -8.20 1.71 0.60
C PHE A 76 -8.56 0.25 0.34
N GLN A 77 -9.84 -0.11 0.46
CA GLN A 77 -10.26 -1.49 0.20
C GLN A 77 -10.04 -1.85 -1.28
N SER A 78 -10.30 -0.91 -2.18
CA SER A 78 -10.00 -1.13 -3.60
C SER A 78 -8.51 -1.32 -3.82
N LEU A 79 -7.69 -0.54 -3.13
CA LEU A 79 -6.25 -0.70 -3.23
C LEU A 79 -5.81 -2.09 -2.76
N CYS A 80 -6.39 -2.57 -1.68
CA CYS A 80 -6.08 -3.91 -1.18
C CYS A 80 -6.44 -4.97 -2.20
N ASP A 81 -7.59 -4.80 -2.85
CA ASP A 81 -7.99 -5.75 -3.90
C ASP A 81 -7.01 -5.70 -5.06
N ASP A 82 -6.56 -4.51 -5.44
CA ASP A 82 -5.57 -4.38 -6.51
C ASP A 82 -4.27 -5.06 -6.14
N LEU A 83 -3.84 -4.91 -4.89
CA LEU A 83 -2.61 -5.57 -4.44
C LEU A 83 -2.75 -7.09 -4.49
N ARG A 84 -3.92 -7.60 -4.12
CA ARG A 84 -4.15 -9.04 -4.20
C ARG A 84 -4.14 -9.51 -5.64
N SER A 85 -4.64 -8.68 -6.55
CA SER A 85 -4.72 -9.06 -7.96
C SER A 85 -3.35 -9.16 -8.62
N VAL A 86 -2.33 -8.53 -8.04
CA VAL A 86 -0.97 -8.59 -8.61
C VAL A 86 -0.07 -9.52 -7.82
N SER A 87 -0.63 -10.41 -7.00
CA SER A 87 0.17 -11.29 -6.15
C SER A 87 1.13 -12.16 -6.97
N GLU A 88 0.72 -12.61 -8.16
CA GLU A 88 1.61 -13.40 -9.00
C GLU A 88 2.79 -12.58 -9.48
N LEU A 89 2.57 -11.31 -9.78
CA LEU A 89 3.66 -10.45 -10.20
C LEU A 89 4.61 -10.18 -9.05
N ILE A 90 4.07 -10.03 -7.85
CA ILE A 90 4.89 -9.84 -6.66
C ILE A 90 5.84 -11.03 -6.50
N GLU A 91 5.32 -12.25 -6.69
CA GLU A 91 6.15 -13.43 -6.60
C GLU A 91 7.15 -13.51 -7.74
N ARG A 92 6.68 -13.17 -8.96
CA ARG A 92 7.54 -13.26 -10.13
C ARG A 92 8.78 -12.41 -10.01
N PHE A 93 8.64 -11.21 -9.43
CA PHE A 93 9.75 -10.28 -9.29
C PHE A 93 10.36 -10.31 -7.89
N ASP A 94 9.93 -11.24 -7.05
CA ASP A 94 10.46 -11.41 -5.69
C ASP A 94 10.36 -10.12 -4.89
N LEU A 95 9.20 -9.49 -4.95
CA LEU A 95 8.96 -8.22 -4.28
C LEU A 95 8.45 -8.44 -2.87
N ALA A 96 8.55 -7.39 -2.05
CA ALA A 96 7.98 -7.41 -0.71
C ALA A 96 6.48 -7.65 -0.80
N ARG A 97 5.96 -8.43 0.13
CA ARG A 97 4.54 -8.77 0.15
C ARG A 97 3.78 -7.84 1.06
N PRO A 98 2.61 -7.38 0.63
CA PRO A 98 1.82 -6.49 1.49
C PRO A 98 1.22 -7.26 2.66
N ARG A 99 1.16 -6.59 3.78
CA ARG A 99 0.50 -7.13 4.98
C ARG A 99 -0.80 -6.36 5.15
N PHE A 100 -1.89 -7.07 5.11
CA PHE A 100 -3.22 -6.46 5.09
C PHE A 100 -3.80 -6.23 6.47
N THR A 101 -3.08 -6.61 7.52
CA THR A 101 -3.55 -6.40 8.88
C THR A 101 -2.46 -5.76 9.70
N ASP A 102 -2.88 -5.13 10.79
CA ASP A 102 -1.95 -4.50 11.72
C ASP A 102 -1.52 -5.47 12.82
N THR A 103 -1.93 -6.71 12.72
CA THR A 103 -1.60 -7.73 13.68
C THR A 103 -0.18 -8.22 13.46
N PRO A 104 0.59 -8.47 14.50
CA PRO A 104 1.91 -9.05 14.31
C PRO A 104 1.81 -10.36 13.55
N SER A 105 2.72 -10.54 12.60
CA SER A 105 2.64 -11.69 11.72
C SER A 105 3.24 -12.94 12.34
N HIS A 106 4.12 -12.78 13.33
CA HIS A 106 4.74 -13.97 13.88
C HIS A 106 3.81 -14.60 14.90
N PRO A 107 3.86 -15.91 15.01
CA PRO A 107 3.10 -16.58 16.05
C PRO A 107 3.72 -16.25 17.38
N THR A 108 2.94 -16.19 18.34
CA THR A 108 3.47 -16.05 19.62
C THR A 108 3.92 -17.32 20.13
N LEU A 109 4.19 -17.64 20.42
CA LEU A 109 4.46 -18.68 20.73
C LEU A 109 4.15 -19.27 21.54
N ARG A 110 3.94 -19.42 21.67
CA ARG A 110 3.74 -20.01 22.22
C ARG A 110 3.76 -20.48 22.44
#